data_121a9420b1d7ef34dd61b2d70d9c208b
#
_entry.id   121a9420b1d7ef34dd61b2d70d9c208b
#
_cell.length_a   1.000
_cell.length_b   1.000
_cell.length_c   1.000
_cell.angle_alpha   90.00
_cell.angle_beta   90.00
_cell.angle_gamma   90.00
#
_symmetry.space_group_name_H-M   'P 1'
#
loop_
_entity.id
_entity.type
_entity.pdbx_description
1 polymer ?
#
loop_
_entity_poly.entity_id
_entity_poly.type
_entity_poly.pdbx_seq_one_letter_code
_entity_poly.pdbx_strand_id
1 'polypeptide(L)'
;MKSIDIKKIPHINEITAQHGSFAGTPAKPKETFNERMSAKNKVVPSLAEAIRLTGLRDGMTISFHHHFRNGDYVVNMVVDEIAKMGIKNLTLAASSLTDIHAPLIEHIRNGVITHIETSGLRGKLAEEVSRGLMDFPIVFRSHGGRAAAIESGELHIDVAFLGAPSCDPYGNANGYNRDEENACLLYTSPSPRDRTR
;
A
#
# COMPACT_ATOMS: atom_id res chain seq x y z
N MET A 1 28.03 12.62 -8.69
CA MET A 1 27.34 11.54 -9.43
C MET A 1 27.93 11.47 -10.83
N LYS A 2 28.36 10.28 -11.29
CA LYS A 2 28.75 10.10 -12.69
C LYS A 2 27.47 10.13 -13.53
N SER A 3 27.37 11.05 -14.48
CA SER A 3 26.25 11.07 -15.43
C SER A 3 26.23 9.78 -16.25
N ILE A 4 25.07 9.15 -16.36
CA ILE A 4 24.88 8.00 -17.23
C ILE A 4 24.87 8.51 -18.66
N ASP A 5 25.76 7.97 -19.49
CA ASP A 5 25.76 8.28 -20.93
C ASP A 5 24.63 7.49 -21.60
N ILE A 6 23.52 8.17 -21.85
CA ILE A 6 22.31 7.60 -22.44
C ILE A 6 22.59 6.90 -23.77
N LYS A 7 23.59 7.38 -24.55
CA LYS A 7 23.97 6.77 -25.82
C LYS A 7 24.55 5.35 -25.68
N LYS A 8 24.93 4.95 -24.47
CA LYS A 8 25.44 3.60 -24.19
C LYS A 8 24.37 2.61 -23.78
N ILE A 9 23.10 3.03 -23.71
CA ILE A 9 21.98 2.13 -23.41
C ILE A 9 21.65 1.37 -24.71
N PRO A 10 21.69 0.02 -24.71
CA PRO A 10 21.32 -0.78 -25.86
C PRO A 10 19.89 -0.44 -26.34
N HIS A 11 19.72 -0.35 -27.65
CA HIS A 11 18.41 -0.10 -28.28
C HIS A 11 17.71 1.21 -27.90
N ILE A 12 18.45 2.20 -27.35
CA ILE A 12 17.85 3.47 -26.91
C ILE A 12 17.11 4.20 -28.02
N ASN A 13 17.64 4.14 -29.26
CA ASN A 13 17.02 4.79 -30.40
C ASN A 13 15.67 4.14 -30.79
N GLU A 14 15.56 2.82 -30.68
CA GLU A 14 14.33 2.06 -30.93
C GLU A 14 13.30 2.36 -29.86
N ILE A 15 13.71 2.34 -28.59
CA ILE A 15 12.87 2.68 -27.44
C ILE A 15 12.36 4.12 -27.55
N THR A 16 13.21 5.05 -27.94
CA THR A 16 12.83 6.47 -28.08
C THR A 16 11.89 6.68 -29.27
N ALA A 17 12.07 5.91 -30.37
CA ALA A 17 11.17 5.97 -31.50
C ALA A 17 9.75 5.43 -31.19
N GLN A 18 9.67 4.40 -30.34
CA GLN A 18 8.38 3.81 -29.94
C GLN A 18 7.65 4.60 -28.87
N HIS A 19 8.37 5.17 -27.91
CA HIS A 19 7.79 5.77 -26.69
C HIS A 19 8.04 7.27 -26.55
N GLY A 20 8.72 7.89 -27.51
CA GLY A 20 9.17 9.27 -27.42
C GLY A 20 10.42 9.44 -26.56
N SER A 21 11.03 10.62 -26.63
CA SER A 21 12.17 10.96 -25.78
C SER A 21 11.71 11.14 -24.34
N PHE A 22 12.45 10.56 -23.38
CA PHE A 22 12.19 10.81 -21.97
C PHE A 22 12.41 12.30 -21.66
N ALA A 23 11.34 13.02 -21.47
CA ALA A 23 11.34 14.45 -21.20
C ALA A 23 11.57 14.80 -19.71
N GLY A 24 11.83 13.79 -18.89
CA GLY A 24 11.88 13.93 -17.44
C GLY A 24 10.48 13.91 -16.80
N THR A 25 10.45 13.73 -15.50
CA THR A 25 9.20 13.86 -14.73
C THR A 25 8.86 15.35 -14.63
N PRO A 26 7.64 15.78 -14.99
CA PRO A 26 7.21 17.17 -14.76
C PRO A 26 7.53 17.58 -13.33
N ALA A 27 8.13 18.74 -13.15
CA ALA A 27 8.36 19.28 -11.82
C ALA A 27 6.99 19.39 -11.13
N LYS A 28 6.76 18.56 -10.11
CA LYS A 28 5.59 18.77 -9.25
C LYS A 28 5.68 20.16 -8.65
N PRO A 29 4.56 20.89 -8.54
CA PRO A 29 4.53 22.13 -7.78
C PRO A 29 5.21 21.85 -6.44
N LYS A 30 6.18 22.66 -6.06
CA LYS A 30 6.76 22.59 -4.71
C LYS A 30 5.62 22.93 -3.74
N GLU A 31 4.94 21.90 -3.24
CA GLU A 31 4.16 22.08 -2.04
C GLU A 31 5.12 22.61 -0.98
N THR A 32 4.86 23.81 -0.51
CA THR A 32 5.72 24.40 0.50
C THR A 32 5.69 23.49 1.72
N PHE A 33 6.87 23.14 2.22
CA PHE A 33 7.07 22.27 3.40
C PHE A 33 6.24 22.73 4.61
N ASN A 34 5.90 24.02 4.67
CA ASN A 34 5.10 24.66 5.71
C ASN A 34 3.62 24.22 5.72
N GLU A 35 3.04 23.84 4.59
CA GLU A 35 1.63 23.38 4.55
C GLU A 35 1.48 21.96 5.11
N ARG A 36 2.53 21.15 5.06
CA ARG A 36 2.56 19.80 5.64
C ARG A 36 2.87 19.79 7.14
N MET A 37 3.51 20.80 7.62
CA MET A 37 3.78 21.02 9.05
C MET A 37 2.64 21.80 9.73
N SER A 38 1.37 21.50 9.42
CA SER A 38 0.33 21.91 10.32
C SER A 38 0.65 21.31 11.69
N ALA A 39 0.95 22.19 12.63
CA ALA A 39 1.51 21.86 13.95
C ALA A 39 0.56 21.07 14.86
N LYS A 40 -0.39 20.34 14.31
CA LYS A 40 -1.32 19.51 15.08
C LYS A 40 -0.72 18.14 15.28
N ASN A 41 -0.67 17.73 16.54
CA ASN A 41 -0.41 16.33 16.89
C ASN A 41 -1.42 15.44 16.17
N LYS A 42 -0.92 14.50 15.35
CA LYS A 42 -1.73 13.56 14.56
C LYS A 42 -1.87 12.20 15.26
N VAL A 43 -1.27 12.04 16.43
CA VAL A 43 -1.42 10.83 17.23
C VAL A 43 -2.83 10.79 17.79
N VAL A 44 -3.50 9.67 17.59
CA VAL A 44 -4.84 9.41 18.10
C VAL A 44 -4.81 8.27 19.12
N PRO A 45 -5.77 8.21 20.06
CA PRO A 45 -5.70 7.29 21.18
C PRO A 45 -5.95 5.83 20.82
N SER A 46 -6.57 5.56 19.67
CA SER A 46 -6.92 4.20 19.27
C SER A 46 -7.00 4.02 17.75
N LEU A 47 -6.92 2.76 17.32
CA LEU A 47 -7.11 2.39 15.91
C LEU A 47 -8.55 2.68 15.44
N ALA A 48 -9.55 2.45 16.28
CA ALA A 48 -10.95 2.79 16.00
C ALA A 48 -11.11 4.29 15.68
N GLU A 49 -10.50 5.15 16.50
CA GLU A 49 -10.53 6.59 16.27
C GLU A 49 -9.81 6.98 14.98
N ALA A 50 -8.65 6.34 14.69
CA ALA A 50 -7.94 6.55 13.44
C ALA A 50 -8.83 6.20 12.23
N ILE A 51 -9.48 5.04 12.26
CA ILE A 51 -10.39 4.60 11.19
C ILE A 51 -11.57 5.56 11.05
N ARG A 52 -12.19 5.96 12.16
CA ARG A 52 -13.31 6.91 12.15
C ARG A 52 -12.95 8.24 11.50
N LEU A 53 -11.76 8.75 11.79
CA LEU A 53 -11.27 10.02 11.24
C LEU A 53 -10.95 9.97 9.74
N THR A 54 -10.69 8.78 9.18
CA THR A 54 -10.51 8.63 7.72
C THR A 54 -11.81 8.76 6.94
N GLY A 55 -12.96 8.65 7.61
CA GLY A 55 -14.26 8.61 6.96
C GLY A 55 -14.54 7.30 6.21
N LEU A 56 -13.84 6.21 6.57
CA LEU A 56 -14.03 4.88 5.97
C LEU A 56 -15.50 4.43 6.12
N ARG A 57 -16.05 3.91 5.03
CA ARG A 57 -17.43 3.41 4.95
C ARG A 57 -17.54 2.24 3.99
N ASP A 58 -18.70 1.61 3.95
CA ASP A 58 -19.00 0.50 3.05
C ASP A 58 -18.67 0.81 1.60
N GLY A 59 -18.14 -0.17 0.89
CA GLY A 59 -17.82 -0.09 -0.53
C GLY A 59 -16.47 0.57 -0.85
N MET A 60 -15.76 1.11 0.13
CA MET A 60 -14.48 1.75 -0.07
C MET A 60 -13.33 0.76 -0.26
N THR A 61 -12.24 1.23 -0.83
CA THR A 61 -10.99 0.48 -1.01
C THR A 61 -9.98 0.84 0.06
N ILE A 62 -9.54 -0.16 0.81
CA ILE A 62 -8.47 -0.04 1.79
C ILE A 62 -7.18 -0.65 1.25
N SER A 63 -6.08 0.04 1.47
CA SER A 63 -4.77 -0.36 0.97
C SER A 63 -3.80 -0.66 2.09
N PHE A 64 -3.03 -1.72 1.89
CA PHE A 64 -1.95 -2.11 2.80
C PHE A 64 -0.66 -2.35 2.01
N HIS A 65 0.45 -2.01 2.65
CA HIS A 65 1.75 -2.46 2.20
C HIS A 65 2.41 -3.20 3.36
N HIS A 66 2.71 -4.48 3.17
CA HIS A 66 3.28 -5.30 4.23
C HIS A 66 4.78 -5.00 4.36
N HIS A 67 5.20 -4.70 5.57
CA HIS A 67 6.57 -4.31 5.87
C HIS A 67 7.32 -5.36 6.65
N PHE A 68 6.60 -6.09 7.50
CA PHE A 68 7.18 -6.97 8.49
C PHE A 68 7.14 -8.45 8.08
N ARG A 69 6.86 -8.75 6.82
CA ARG A 69 6.75 -10.11 6.29
C ARG A 69 5.80 -10.98 7.15
N ASN A 70 6.28 -12.09 7.70
CA ASN A 70 5.44 -12.97 8.53
C ASN A 70 5.11 -12.41 9.93
N GLY A 71 5.65 -11.25 10.31
CA GLY A 71 5.30 -10.52 11.52
C GLY A 71 4.34 -9.34 11.27
N ASP A 72 3.82 -9.18 10.07
CA ASP A 72 2.92 -8.09 9.73
C ASP A 72 1.46 -8.40 10.10
N TYR A 73 1.08 -8.00 11.29
CA TYR A 73 -0.29 -8.12 11.77
C TYR A 73 -1.16 -6.88 11.52
N VAL A 74 -0.66 -5.86 10.87
CA VAL A 74 -1.38 -4.59 10.66
C VAL A 74 -2.66 -4.82 9.88
N VAL A 75 -2.63 -5.65 8.84
CA VAL A 75 -3.84 -6.01 8.07
C VAL A 75 -4.90 -6.62 8.97
N ASN A 76 -4.53 -7.63 9.76
CA ASN A 76 -5.48 -8.34 10.65
C ASN A 76 -6.05 -7.38 11.70
N MET A 77 -5.20 -6.60 12.38
CA MET A 77 -5.62 -5.65 13.41
C MET A 77 -6.61 -4.61 12.86
N VAL A 78 -6.32 -4.07 11.69
CA VAL A 78 -7.17 -3.04 11.06
C VAL A 78 -8.50 -3.65 10.62
N VAL A 79 -8.48 -4.81 9.95
CA VAL A 79 -9.71 -5.45 9.46
C VAL A 79 -10.57 -5.96 10.60
N ASP A 80 -9.98 -6.46 11.69
CA ASP A 80 -10.70 -6.82 12.92
C ASP A 80 -11.43 -5.60 13.51
N GLU A 81 -10.78 -4.45 13.56
CA GLU A 81 -11.39 -3.24 14.08
C GLU A 81 -12.49 -2.70 13.17
N ILE A 82 -12.26 -2.72 11.86
CA ILE A 82 -13.28 -2.38 10.84
C ILE A 82 -14.52 -3.25 11.00
N ALA A 83 -14.32 -4.56 11.18
CA ALA A 83 -15.43 -5.51 11.38
C ALA A 83 -16.26 -5.20 12.64
N LYS A 84 -15.60 -4.85 13.76
CA LYS A 84 -16.26 -4.40 15.01
C LYS A 84 -17.08 -3.12 14.81
N MET A 85 -16.62 -2.24 13.92
CA MET A 85 -17.34 -1.00 13.56
C MET A 85 -18.54 -1.25 12.63
N GLY A 86 -18.73 -2.49 12.16
CA GLY A 86 -19.84 -2.88 11.29
C GLY A 86 -19.67 -2.47 9.82
N ILE A 87 -18.49 -2.00 9.41
CA ILE A 87 -18.21 -1.61 8.03
C ILE A 87 -18.02 -2.85 7.17
N LYS A 88 -18.58 -2.86 5.96
CA LYS A 88 -18.66 -4.02 5.07
C LYS A 88 -18.38 -3.66 3.61
N ASN A 89 -18.34 -4.70 2.78
CA ASN A 89 -18.23 -4.59 1.33
C ASN A 89 -16.97 -3.85 0.85
N LEU A 90 -15.86 -4.06 1.55
CA LEU A 90 -14.60 -3.38 1.22
C LEU A 90 -13.82 -4.13 0.14
N THR A 91 -13.08 -3.36 -0.66
CA THR A 91 -12.00 -3.87 -1.50
C THR A 91 -10.69 -3.81 -0.73
N LEU A 92 -10.03 -4.96 -0.58
CA LEU A 92 -8.71 -5.07 0.05
C LEU A 92 -7.62 -5.01 -1.01
N ALA A 93 -6.92 -3.90 -1.10
CA ALA A 93 -5.79 -3.69 -2.00
C ALA A 93 -4.47 -3.84 -1.25
N ALA A 94 -3.95 -5.07 -1.18
CA ALA A 94 -2.71 -5.38 -0.46
C ALA A 94 -1.56 -5.69 -1.41
N SER A 95 -0.32 -5.33 -1.04
CA SER A 95 0.85 -5.67 -1.85
C SER A 95 1.12 -7.17 -1.90
N SER A 96 0.82 -7.91 -0.82
CA SER A 96 0.89 -9.38 -0.77
C SER A 96 0.14 -9.86 0.49
N LEU A 97 -0.41 -11.07 0.41
CA LEU A 97 -1.07 -11.75 1.52
C LEU A 97 -0.41 -13.12 1.72
N THR A 98 -0.07 -13.42 2.96
CA THR A 98 0.67 -14.62 3.37
C THR A 98 -0.10 -15.44 4.40
N ASP A 99 0.49 -16.48 4.96
CA ASP A 99 -0.16 -17.38 5.94
C ASP A 99 -0.72 -16.67 7.17
N ILE A 100 -0.06 -15.60 7.63
CA ILE A 100 -0.53 -14.84 8.80
C ILE A 100 -1.86 -14.13 8.58
N HIS A 101 -2.27 -13.96 7.32
CA HIS A 101 -3.54 -13.33 6.96
C HIS A 101 -4.71 -14.32 6.87
N ALA A 102 -4.53 -15.56 7.34
CA ALA A 102 -5.63 -16.55 7.43
C ALA A 102 -6.89 -16.04 8.16
N PRO A 103 -6.82 -15.16 9.18
CA PRO A 103 -8.02 -14.57 9.80
C PRO A 103 -8.94 -13.82 8.84
N LEU A 104 -8.41 -13.32 7.70
CA LEU A 104 -9.23 -12.67 6.67
C LEU A 104 -10.32 -13.56 6.09
N ILE A 105 -10.17 -14.89 6.18
CA ILE A 105 -11.17 -15.87 5.72
C ILE A 105 -12.55 -15.60 6.37
N GLU A 106 -12.57 -15.38 7.68
CA GLU A 106 -13.81 -15.07 8.40
C GLU A 106 -14.36 -13.70 8.03
N HIS A 107 -13.51 -12.72 7.80
CA HIS A 107 -13.94 -11.39 7.36
C HIS A 107 -14.53 -11.40 5.94
N ILE A 108 -14.03 -12.27 5.07
CA ILE A 108 -14.62 -12.49 3.75
C ILE A 108 -15.99 -13.18 3.88
N ARG A 109 -16.09 -14.25 4.68
CA ARG A 109 -17.37 -14.96 4.93
C ARG A 109 -18.44 -14.04 5.51
N ASN A 110 -18.02 -13.08 6.35
CA ASN A 110 -18.92 -12.12 6.99
C ASN A 110 -19.19 -10.87 6.13
N GLY A 111 -18.66 -10.82 4.90
CA GLY A 111 -18.89 -9.74 3.94
C GLY A 111 -18.22 -8.42 4.31
N VAL A 112 -17.21 -8.44 5.19
CA VAL A 112 -16.36 -7.27 5.48
C VAL A 112 -15.49 -6.95 4.28
N ILE A 113 -14.86 -7.98 3.71
CA ILE A 113 -14.07 -7.90 2.48
C ILE A 113 -14.79 -8.71 1.41
N THR A 114 -15.09 -8.09 0.27
CA THR A 114 -15.75 -8.71 -0.87
C THR A 114 -14.89 -8.77 -2.11
N HIS A 115 -13.87 -7.93 -2.21
CA HIS A 115 -12.95 -7.88 -3.33
C HIS A 115 -11.49 -7.83 -2.82
N ILE A 116 -10.59 -8.46 -3.56
CA ILE A 116 -9.15 -8.43 -3.27
C ILE A 116 -8.38 -8.10 -4.55
N GLU A 117 -7.49 -7.10 -4.45
CA GLU A 117 -6.44 -6.82 -5.42
C GLU A 117 -5.07 -6.95 -4.75
N THR A 118 -4.22 -7.80 -5.29
CA THR A 118 -2.92 -8.10 -4.66
C THR A 118 -1.85 -8.47 -5.68
N SER A 119 -0.58 -8.39 -5.28
CA SER A 119 0.53 -8.93 -6.09
C SER A 119 0.88 -10.37 -5.74
N GLY A 120 0.34 -10.89 -4.65
CA GLY A 120 0.58 -12.27 -4.24
C GLY A 120 -0.38 -12.73 -3.16
N LEU A 121 -0.79 -13.99 -3.25
CA LEU A 121 -1.65 -14.65 -2.27
C LEU A 121 -1.09 -16.03 -1.98
N ARG A 122 -0.94 -16.38 -0.71
CA ARG A 122 -0.34 -17.64 -0.28
C ARG A 122 -1.04 -18.19 0.95
N GLY A 123 -0.72 -19.48 1.26
CA GLY A 123 -1.16 -20.15 2.46
C GLY A 123 -2.67 -20.45 2.48
N LYS A 124 -3.20 -20.62 3.68
CA LYS A 124 -4.58 -21.05 3.91
C LYS A 124 -5.61 -20.13 3.24
N LEU A 125 -5.37 -18.83 3.20
CA LEU A 125 -6.26 -17.90 2.51
C LEU A 125 -6.31 -18.18 1.00
N ALA A 126 -5.16 -18.46 0.36
CA ALA A 126 -5.11 -18.81 -1.06
C ALA A 126 -5.84 -20.14 -1.35
N GLU A 127 -5.71 -21.13 -0.47
CA GLU A 127 -6.41 -22.40 -0.60
C GLU A 127 -7.93 -22.21 -0.54
N GLU A 128 -8.43 -21.48 0.44
CA GLU A 128 -9.87 -21.24 0.60
C GLU A 128 -10.44 -20.43 -0.59
N VAL A 129 -9.71 -19.42 -1.07
CA VAL A 129 -10.09 -18.68 -2.27
C VAL A 129 -10.15 -19.59 -3.49
N SER A 130 -9.17 -20.49 -3.65
CA SER A 130 -9.18 -21.47 -4.75
C SER A 130 -10.33 -22.47 -4.66
N ARG A 131 -10.92 -22.64 -3.47
CA ARG A 131 -12.12 -23.46 -3.23
C ARG A 131 -13.44 -22.69 -3.36
N GLY A 132 -13.40 -21.42 -3.76
CA GLY A 132 -14.60 -20.62 -3.98
C GLY A 132 -15.05 -19.80 -2.76
N LEU A 133 -14.12 -19.37 -1.91
CA LEU A 133 -14.42 -18.50 -0.77
C LEU A 133 -15.03 -17.15 -1.20
N MET A 134 -14.67 -16.65 -2.38
CA MET A 134 -15.08 -15.33 -2.88
C MET A 134 -16.02 -15.46 -4.08
N ASP A 135 -17.03 -14.59 -4.12
CA ASP A 135 -17.95 -14.49 -5.26
C ASP A 135 -17.31 -13.83 -6.50
N PHE A 136 -16.29 -13.01 -6.28
CA PHE A 136 -15.58 -12.30 -7.33
C PHE A 136 -14.15 -12.80 -7.46
N PRO A 137 -13.58 -12.84 -8.68
CA PRO A 137 -12.20 -13.22 -8.88
C PRO A 137 -11.24 -12.21 -8.25
N ILE A 138 -10.13 -12.72 -7.71
CA ILE A 138 -9.04 -11.86 -7.23
C ILE A 138 -8.30 -11.26 -8.43
N VAL A 139 -8.02 -9.97 -8.36
CA VAL A 139 -7.19 -9.28 -9.34
C VAL A 139 -5.73 -9.35 -8.90
N PHE A 140 -4.89 -10.01 -9.70
CA PHE A 140 -3.46 -10.06 -9.47
C PHE A 140 -2.75 -9.03 -10.34
N ARG A 141 -1.95 -8.19 -9.69
CA ARG A 141 -1.10 -7.19 -10.36
C ARG A 141 0.35 -7.38 -9.96
N SER A 142 1.27 -7.20 -10.90
CA SER A 142 2.68 -7.04 -10.54
C SER A 142 2.89 -5.80 -9.68
N HIS A 143 4.04 -5.69 -9.01
CA HIS A 143 4.35 -4.49 -8.20
C HIS A 143 4.30 -3.21 -9.04
N GLY A 144 4.88 -3.24 -10.25
CA GLY A 144 4.78 -2.11 -11.19
C GLY A 144 3.36 -1.89 -11.71
N GLY A 145 2.62 -2.97 -12.02
CA GLY A 145 1.23 -2.90 -12.46
C GLY A 145 0.29 -2.30 -11.40
N ARG A 146 0.53 -2.61 -10.10
CA ARG A 146 -0.20 -1.98 -9.01
C ARG A 146 0.05 -0.47 -8.94
N ALA A 147 1.32 -0.05 -9.04
CA ALA A 147 1.66 1.37 -9.05
C ALA A 147 1.02 2.10 -10.24
N ALA A 148 1.08 1.50 -11.43
CA ALA A 148 0.46 2.06 -12.62
C ALA A 148 -1.07 2.15 -12.51
N ALA A 149 -1.74 1.14 -11.95
CA ALA A 149 -3.18 1.14 -11.74
C ALA A 149 -3.63 2.23 -10.75
N ILE A 150 -2.86 2.47 -9.69
CA ILE A 150 -3.13 3.57 -8.74
C ILE A 150 -2.90 4.93 -9.42
N GLU A 151 -1.83 5.08 -10.21
CA GLU A 151 -1.50 6.33 -10.88
C GLU A 151 -2.52 6.67 -11.97
N SER A 152 -3.02 5.68 -12.71
CA SER A 152 -4.04 5.85 -13.74
C SER A 152 -5.46 6.03 -13.19
N GLY A 153 -5.69 5.72 -11.91
CA GLY A 153 -7.01 5.72 -11.28
C GLY A 153 -7.82 4.43 -11.51
N GLU A 154 -7.25 3.42 -12.19
CA GLU A 154 -7.90 2.11 -12.36
C GLU A 154 -8.09 1.40 -11.01
N LEU A 155 -7.12 1.54 -10.10
CA LEU A 155 -7.24 1.14 -8.71
C LEU A 155 -7.31 2.40 -7.85
N HIS A 156 -8.52 2.80 -7.48
CA HIS A 156 -8.73 3.89 -6.55
C HIS A 156 -8.52 3.42 -5.10
N ILE A 157 -7.73 4.16 -4.34
CA ILE A 157 -7.49 3.90 -2.90
C ILE A 157 -8.14 5.00 -2.10
N ASP A 158 -9.12 4.65 -1.26
CA ASP A 158 -9.77 5.59 -0.36
C ASP A 158 -8.96 5.81 0.92
N VAL A 159 -8.50 4.72 1.53
CA VAL A 159 -7.73 4.77 2.79
C VAL A 159 -6.54 3.81 2.72
N ALA A 160 -5.36 4.30 3.10
CA ALA A 160 -4.14 3.50 3.18
C ALA A 160 -3.67 3.35 4.63
N PHE A 161 -3.34 2.12 5.01
CA PHE A 161 -2.77 1.78 6.30
C PHE A 161 -1.33 1.29 6.11
N LEU A 162 -0.41 1.88 6.85
CA LEU A 162 1.01 1.56 6.81
C LEU A 162 1.50 1.22 8.21
N GLY A 163 2.16 0.07 8.35
CA GLY A 163 2.92 -0.24 9.55
C GLY A 163 4.28 0.47 9.52
N ALA A 164 4.73 0.99 10.64
CA ALA A 164 6.07 1.53 10.80
C ALA A 164 6.56 1.27 12.22
N PRO A 165 7.88 0.97 12.42
CA PRO A 165 8.46 0.75 13.75
C PRO A 165 8.35 1.97 14.65
N SER A 166 8.38 3.17 14.08
CA SER A 166 8.22 4.43 14.81
C SER A 166 7.63 5.52 13.95
N CYS A 167 6.92 6.43 14.60
CA CYS A 167 6.43 7.66 13.99
C CYS A 167 6.55 8.81 14.99
N ASP A 168 6.56 10.04 14.48
CA ASP A 168 6.50 11.24 15.27
C ASP A 168 5.05 11.79 15.36
N PRO A 169 4.79 12.79 16.25
CA PRO A 169 3.47 13.39 16.37
C PRO A 169 2.95 14.07 15.10
N TYR A 170 3.81 14.34 14.14
CA TYR A 170 3.47 15.01 12.88
C TYR A 170 3.11 14.03 11.76
N GLY A 171 3.22 12.73 12.02
CA GLY A 171 2.92 11.66 11.07
C GLY A 171 4.09 11.34 10.13
N ASN A 172 5.32 11.72 10.47
CA ASN A 172 6.48 11.19 9.80
C ASN A 172 6.76 9.78 10.32
N ALA A 173 6.90 8.83 9.43
CA ALA A 173 7.17 7.43 9.77
C ALA A 173 8.62 7.06 9.44
N ASN A 174 9.24 6.26 10.31
CA ASN A 174 10.59 5.77 10.12
C ASN A 174 10.55 4.24 10.00
N GLY A 175 11.20 3.71 8.96
CA GLY A 175 11.34 2.28 8.72
C GLY A 175 12.48 1.60 9.47
N TYR A 176 13.21 2.33 10.29
CA TYR A 176 14.37 1.83 11.02
C TYR A 176 14.03 1.64 12.50
N ASN A 177 14.18 0.41 12.99
CA ASN A 177 14.20 0.13 14.41
C ASN A 177 15.66 -0.03 14.86
N ARG A 178 16.12 0.77 15.82
CA ARG A 178 17.51 0.76 16.30
C ARG A 178 17.95 -0.58 16.91
N ASP A 179 17.00 -1.36 17.37
CA ASP A 179 17.26 -2.58 18.14
C ASP A 179 17.13 -3.88 17.32
N GLU A 180 16.79 -3.79 16.03
CA GLU A 180 16.67 -4.94 15.14
C GLU A 180 17.39 -4.71 13.81
N GLU A 181 18.18 -5.70 13.38
CA GLU A 181 18.88 -5.71 12.08
C GLU A 181 17.94 -5.71 10.86
N ASN A 182 16.64 -5.70 11.08
CA ASN A 182 15.62 -5.74 10.03
C ASN A 182 15.11 -4.33 9.70
N ALA A 183 15.77 -3.70 8.74
CA ALA A 183 15.24 -2.49 8.12
C ALA A 183 13.88 -2.78 7.48
N CYS A 184 12.91 -1.93 7.74
CA CYS A 184 11.60 -1.97 7.12
C CYS A 184 11.71 -1.82 5.59
N LEU A 185 10.99 -2.66 4.85
CA LEU A 185 10.92 -2.64 3.38
C LEU A 185 10.34 -1.35 2.78
N LEU A 186 9.92 -0.38 3.58
CA LEU A 186 9.58 0.97 3.12
C LEU A 186 10.72 1.62 2.32
N TYR A 187 11.96 1.20 2.54
CA TYR A 187 13.12 1.64 1.78
C TYR A 187 13.22 1.05 0.37
N THR A 188 12.54 -0.05 0.10
CA THR A 188 12.60 -0.75 -1.19
C THR A 188 11.41 -0.46 -2.11
N SER A 189 10.35 0.14 -1.60
CA SER A 189 9.25 0.64 -2.42
C SER A 189 9.58 2.07 -2.82
N PRO A 190 9.86 2.36 -4.09
CA PRO A 190 10.13 3.72 -4.52
C PRO A 190 8.92 4.58 -4.25
N SER A 191 8.98 5.35 -3.18
CA SER A 191 8.05 6.45 -2.96
C SER A 191 8.35 7.55 -3.98
N PRO A 192 7.34 8.23 -4.53
CA PRO A 192 7.60 9.44 -5.31
C PRO A 192 8.46 10.48 -4.59
N ARG A 193 8.59 10.38 -3.28
CA ARG A 193 9.45 11.23 -2.44
C ARG A 193 10.92 10.82 -2.43
N ASP A 194 11.23 9.53 -2.69
CA ASP A 194 12.62 9.04 -2.70
C ASP A 194 13.38 9.43 -3.97
N ARG A 195 12.67 9.91 -4.99
CA ARG A 195 13.27 10.43 -6.23
C ARG A 195 13.78 11.86 -6.12
N THR A 196 13.61 12.52 -4.99
CA THR A 196 13.98 13.92 -4.76
C THR A 196 15.17 14.11 -3.82
N ARG A 197 15.93 13.04 -3.52
CA ARG A 197 17.20 13.10 -2.78
C ARG A 197 18.39 12.79 -3.67
#